data_eeafd53713beb2ca6dc5601da7ba5051
#
_entry.id   eeafd53713beb2ca6dc5601da7ba5051
#
_cell.length_a   1.000
_cell.length_b   1.000
_cell.length_c   1.000
_cell.angle_alpha   90.00
_cell.angle_beta   90.00
_cell.angle_gamma   90.00
#
_symmetry.space_group_name_H-M   'P 1'
#
loop_
_entity.id
_entity.type
_entity.pdbx_description
1 polymer ?
#
loop_
_entity_poly.entity_id
_entity_poly.type
_entity_poly.pdbx_seq_one_letter_code
_entity_poly.pdbx_strand_id
1 'polypeptide(L)'
;MKLSQPWPEGYTVNKNSPFGYRTDPITRKRKFHHGIDVALPVGTPLTAPANGTIVHKGAGGSGGYTLIIQHAPDLFTVYYHLQKPSHLNKGTRVVEGENVALSGNTGRSTGPHLHFEVRKSRRWGNTVDPMPFFSKAEAPHKLVTDGILGRNTWAAVARMLTAKGYYKGAITGKRDRALIRSLQTFLNEGGW
;
A
#
# COMPACT_ATOMS: atom_id res chain seq x y z
N MET A 1 0.24 -14.35 8.58
CA MET A 1 -0.63 -13.50 7.73
C MET A 1 0.04 -13.36 6.38
N LYS A 2 -0.71 -13.43 5.28
CA LYS A 2 -0.25 -13.08 3.93
C LYS A 2 -0.56 -11.60 3.67
N LEU A 3 0.22 -11.00 2.80
CA LEU A 3 0.08 -9.61 2.39
C LEU A 3 -0.11 -9.56 0.87
N SER A 4 -1.01 -8.70 0.40
CA SER A 4 -1.10 -8.36 -1.02
C SER A 4 0.01 -7.37 -1.39
N GLN A 5 0.30 -7.27 -2.68
CA GLN A 5 1.28 -6.31 -3.19
C GLN A 5 0.74 -4.88 -3.03
N PRO A 6 1.46 -3.97 -2.34
CA PRO A 6 0.94 -2.62 -2.08
C PRO A 6 1.21 -1.60 -3.19
N TRP A 7 1.69 -2.02 -4.35
CA TRP A 7 1.90 -1.19 -5.55
C TRP A 7 1.17 -1.81 -6.75
N PRO A 8 0.87 -1.04 -7.82
CA PRO A 8 0.15 -1.53 -8.99
C PRO A 8 0.83 -2.70 -9.69
N GLU A 9 0.04 -3.51 -10.40
CA GLU A 9 0.57 -4.54 -11.31
C GLU A 9 1.50 -3.93 -12.36
N GLY A 10 2.43 -4.75 -12.88
CA GLY A 10 3.43 -4.31 -13.87
C GLY A 10 4.73 -3.78 -13.25
N TYR A 11 4.74 -3.42 -11.97
CA TYR A 11 5.96 -3.03 -11.26
C TYR A 11 6.50 -4.19 -10.43
N THR A 12 7.81 -4.37 -10.43
CA THR A 12 8.49 -5.46 -9.73
C THR A 12 9.52 -4.95 -8.74
N VAL A 13 9.84 -5.77 -7.75
CA VAL A 13 10.92 -5.49 -6.80
C VAL A 13 12.24 -5.39 -7.55
N ASN A 14 13.01 -4.35 -7.24
CA ASN A 14 14.35 -4.15 -7.82
C ASN A 14 15.29 -5.26 -7.34
N LYS A 15 15.71 -6.11 -8.27
CA LYS A 15 16.63 -7.24 -8.00
C LYS A 15 17.99 -6.80 -7.44
N ASN A 16 18.41 -5.56 -7.70
CA ASN A 16 19.66 -4.98 -7.18
C ASN A 16 19.49 -4.31 -5.82
N SER A 17 18.27 -4.29 -5.28
CA SER A 17 17.95 -3.68 -3.98
C SER A 17 17.08 -4.61 -3.11
N PRO A 18 17.52 -5.87 -2.88
CA PRO A 18 16.79 -6.81 -2.05
C PRO A 18 16.93 -6.46 -0.56
N PHE A 19 16.11 -7.10 0.27
CA PHE A 19 16.31 -7.13 1.71
C PHE A 19 17.64 -7.81 2.07
N GLY A 20 18.34 -7.30 3.09
CA GLY A 20 19.58 -7.89 3.58
C GLY A 20 20.84 -7.06 3.25
N TYR A 21 22.01 -7.65 3.39
CA TYR A 21 23.26 -6.95 3.16
C TYR A 21 23.51 -6.69 1.67
N ARG A 22 23.70 -5.41 1.32
CA ARG A 22 24.05 -4.97 -0.03
C ARG A 22 25.00 -3.78 -0.01
N THR A 23 25.56 -3.42 -1.15
CA THR A 23 26.30 -2.16 -1.30
C THR A 23 25.31 -1.00 -1.31
N ASP A 24 25.43 -0.07 -0.37
CA ASP A 24 24.64 1.16 -0.33
C ASP A 24 24.96 2.04 -1.55
N PRO A 25 23.99 2.45 -2.37
CA PRO A 25 24.24 3.16 -3.63
C PRO A 25 24.82 4.56 -3.41
N ILE A 26 24.67 5.15 -2.23
CA ILE A 26 25.17 6.49 -1.89
C ILE A 26 26.57 6.41 -1.29
N THR A 27 26.77 5.56 -0.26
CA THR A 27 28.04 5.50 0.47
C THR A 27 29.02 4.50 -0.12
N ARG A 28 28.60 3.62 -1.03
CA ARG A 28 29.36 2.52 -1.61
C ARG A 28 29.90 1.50 -0.58
N LYS A 29 29.41 1.58 0.66
CA LYS A 29 29.78 0.65 1.75
C LYS A 29 28.74 -0.47 1.87
N ARG A 30 29.17 -1.63 2.38
CA ARG A 30 28.26 -2.72 2.74
C ARG A 30 27.30 -2.25 3.85
N LYS A 31 26.00 -2.33 3.62
CA LYS A 31 24.95 -1.90 4.55
C LYS A 31 23.77 -2.87 4.50
N PHE A 32 23.12 -3.04 5.66
CA PHE A 32 21.90 -3.83 5.71
C PHE A 32 20.73 -3.00 5.18
N HIS A 33 19.98 -3.56 4.25
CA HIS A 33 18.77 -2.98 3.66
C HIS A 33 17.57 -3.59 4.36
N HIS A 34 16.82 -2.76 5.06
CA HIS A 34 15.73 -3.18 5.97
C HIS A 34 14.41 -3.47 5.26
N GLY A 35 14.36 -3.38 3.96
CA GLY A 35 13.16 -3.58 3.15
C GLY A 35 13.49 -4.01 1.73
N ILE A 36 12.55 -3.77 0.85
CA ILE A 36 12.70 -3.94 -0.60
C ILE A 36 12.37 -2.62 -1.28
N ASP A 37 13.01 -2.38 -2.43
CA ASP A 37 12.75 -1.18 -3.24
C ASP A 37 11.99 -1.56 -4.52
N VAL A 38 11.00 -0.74 -4.87
CA VAL A 38 10.25 -0.84 -6.12
C VAL A 38 10.33 0.50 -6.84
N ALA A 39 10.94 0.52 -8.01
CA ALA A 39 10.99 1.72 -8.84
C ALA A 39 9.56 2.09 -9.28
N LEU A 40 9.11 3.27 -8.86
CA LEU A 40 7.76 3.78 -9.13
C LEU A 40 7.83 5.26 -9.50
N PRO A 41 7.11 5.72 -10.51
CA PRO A 41 6.93 7.16 -10.76
C PRO A 41 6.39 7.86 -9.51
N VAL A 42 6.78 9.12 -9.32
CA VAL A 42 6.19 9.97 -8.26
C VAL A 42 4.68 10.07 -8.48
N GLY A 43 3.90 9.91 -7.41
CA GLY A 43 2.43 9.99 -7.47
C GLY A 43 1.73 8.66 -7.76
N THR A 44 2.46 7.55 -7.90
CA THR A 44 1.83 6.23 -8.06
C THR A 44 1.04 5.86 -6.81
N PRO A 45 -0.25 5.48 -6.92
CA PRO A 45 -1.06 5.06 -5.79
C PRO A 45 -0.49 3.82 -5.10
N LEU A 46 -0.44 3.87 -3.77
CA LEU A 46 -0.02 2.77 -2.91
C LEU A 46 -1.18 2.31 -2.04
N THR A 47 -1.33 0.99 -1.89
CA THR A 47 -2.46 0.38 -1.19
C THR A 47 -2.06 -0.28 0.12
N ALA A 48 -3.02 -0.50 1.03
CA ALA A 48 -2.83 -1.31 2.22
C ALA A 48 -2.72 -2.80 1.81
N PRO A 49 -1.67 -3.54 2.22
CA PRO A 49 -1.45 -4.92 1.80
C PRO A 49 -2.29 -5.94 2.57
N ALA A 50 -2.98 -5.48 3.61
CA ALA A 50 -3.95 -6.22 4.41
C ALA A 50 -4.78 -5.22 5.23
N ASN A 51 -5.86 -5.68 5.86
CA ASN A 51 -6.60 -4.88 6.83
C ASN A 51 -5.68 -4.42 7.96
N GLY A 52 -5.86 -3.22 8.47
CA GLY A 52 -5.01 -2.69 9.52
C GLY A 52 -5.45 -1.34 10.07
N THR A 53 -4.58 -0.74 10.88
CA THR A 53 -4.77 0.58 11.46
C THR A 53 -3.54 1.43 11.22
N ILE A 54 -3.70 2.66 10.76
CA ILE A 54 -2.59 3.62 10.62
C ILE A 54 -2.08 4.01 12.01
N VAL A 55 -0.81 3.71 12.29
CA VAL A 55 -0.17 4.03 13.57
C VAL A 55 0.86 5.14 13.47
N HIS A 56 1.29 5.49 12.26
CA HIS A 56 2.16 6.65 11.99
C HIS A 56 1.93 7.18 10.57
N LYS A 57 1.99 8.50 10.43
CA LYS A 57 2.11 9.22 9.16
C LYS A 57 2.89 10.51 9.36
N GLY A 58 3.68 10.91 8.40
CA GLY A 58 4.42 12.18 8.45
C GLY A 58 5.90 12.02 8.17
N ALA A 59 6.71 12.93 8.67
CA ALA A 59 8.16 12.89 8.48
C ALA A 59 8.79 11.71 9.21
N GLY A 60 9.65 10.96 8.52
CA GLY A 60 10.37 9.78 9.02
C GLY A 60 11.91 9.92 8.92
N GLY A 61 12.44 11.12 9.11
CA GLY A 61 13.90 11.37 9.02
C GLY A 61 14.44 11.06 7.63
N SER A 62 15.46 10.19 7.54
CA SER A 62 16.03 9.76 6.27
C SER A 62 15.03 9.04 5.34
N GLY A 63 13.95 8.49 5.88
CA GLY A 63 12.87 7.87 5.11
C GLY A 63 11.93 8.85 4.40
N GLY A 64 12.10 10.16 4.61
CA GLY A 64 11.21 11.17 4.04
C GLY A 64 9.80 11.07 4.62
N TYR A 65 8.77 11.32 3.83
CA TYR A 65 7.41 11.06 4.28
C TYR A 65 7.15 9.56 4.38
N THR A 66 6.62 9.17 5.53
CA THR A 66 6.51 7.78 5.98
C THR A 66 5.10 7.48 6.44
N LEU A 67 4.63 6.27 6.13
CA LEU A 67 3.39 5.69 6.63
C LEU A 67 3.69 4.35 7.30
N ILE A 68 3.08 4.10 8.47
CA ILE A 68 3.14 2.79 9.14
C ILE A 68 1.72 2.30 9.40
N ILE A 69 1.43 1.09 8.95
CA ILE A 69 0.16 0.40 9.17
C ILE A 69 0.43 -0.81 10.07
N GLN A 70 -0.34 -0.95 11.13
CA GLN A 70 -0.36 -2.13 11.99
C GLN A 70 -1.46 -3.08 11.52
N HIS A 71 -1.09 -4.33 11.18
CA HIS A 71 -2.01 -5.38 10.73
C HIS A 71 -2.31 -6.40 11.82
N ALA A 72 -1.35 -6.62 12.74
CA ALA A 72 -1.47 -7.48 13.91
C ALA A 72 -0.61 -6.92 15.05
N PRO A 73 -0.70 -7.43 16.28
CA PRO A 73 0.13 -6.96 17.40
C PRO A 73 1.64 -6.95 17.09
N ASP A 74 2.10 -7.90 16.28
CA ASP A 74 3.49 -8.11 15.88
C ASP A 74 3.72 -8.00 14.36
N LEU A 75 2.84 -7.32 13.63
CA LEU A 75 2.97 -7.17 12.17
C LEU A 75 2.65 -5.76 11.72
N PHE A 76 3.66 -5.10 11.16
CA PHE A 76 3.59 -3.73 10.66
C PHE A 76 4.15 -3.67 9.25
N THR A 77 3.55 -2.82 8.40
CA THR A 77 4.15 -2.43 7.12
C THR A 77 4.52 -0.96 7.14
N VAL A 78 5.64 -0.64 6.50
CA VAL A 78 6.18 0.71 6.45
C VAL A 78 6.45 1.10 5.00
N TYR A 79 6.02 2.30 4.66
CA TYR A 79 6.19 2.93 3.35
C TYR A 79 7.07 4.16 3.54
N TYR A 80 8.16 4.23 2.81
CA TYR A 80 9.06 5.36 2.82
C TYR A 80 9.09 6.10 1.48
N HIS A 81 9.74 7.24 1.49
CA HIS A 81 9.96 8.12 0.34
C HIS A 81 8.66 8.59 -0.33
N LEU A 82 7.57 8.65 0.44
CA LEU A 82 6.26 9.08 -0.07
C LEU A 82 6.31 10.52 -0.60
N GLN A 83 5.42 10.84 -1.55
CA GLN A 83 5.31 12.18 -2.13
C GLN A 83 4.93 13.23 -1.08
N LYS A 84 4.02 12.86 -0.20
CA LYS A 84 3.47 13.67 0.91
C LYS A 84 2.96 12.77 2.02
N PRO A 85 2.64 13.30 3.20
CA PRO A 85 1.98 12.51 4.24
C PRO A 85 0.69 11.87 3.73
N SER A 86 0.36 10.67 4.22
CA SER A 86 -0.91 10.01 3.89
C SER A 86 -2.09 10.97 4.12
N HIS A 87 -3.09 10.92 3.25
CA HIS A 87 -4.34 11.65 3.40
C HIS A 87 -5.21 11.11 4.55
N LEU A 88 -4.96 9.85 4.97
CA LEU A 88 -5.64 9.22 6.08
C LEU A 88 -4.97 9.59 7.42
N ASN A 89 -5.75 9.68 8.50
CA ASN A 89 -5.23 10.06 9.82
C ASN A 89 -4.71 8.85 10.60
N LYS A 90 -3.79 9.11 11.54
CA LYS A 90 -3.40 8.11 12.55
C LYS A 90 -4.67 7.65 13.30
N GLY A 91 -4.79 6.33 13.53
CA GLY A 91 -5.97 5.70 14.12
C GLY A 91 -7.01 5.25 13.08
N THR A 92 -6.91 5.69 11.82
CA THR A 92 -7.83 5.22 10.76
C THR A 92 -7.64 3.74 10.50
N ARG A 93 -8.74 2.99 10.47
CA ARG A 93 -8.76 1.60 10.01
C ARG A 93 -8.81 1.58 8.49
N VAL A 94 -7.95 0.77 7.90
CA VAL A 94 -7.87 0.55 6.45
C VAL A 94 -8.21 -0.89 6.11
N VAL A 95 -8.74 -1.10 4.92
CA VAL A 95 -8.98 -2.43 4.37
C VAL A 95 -7.91 -2.76 3.31
N GLU A 96 -7.67 -4.05 3.10
CA GLU A 96 -6.77 -4.50 2.04
C GLU A 96 -7.15 -3.90 0.69
N GLY A 97 -6.16 -3.41 -0.06
CA GLY A 97 -6.33 -2.73 -1.35
C GLY A 97 -6.82 -1.29 -1.28
N GLU A 98 -7.07 -0.73 -0.09
CA GLU A 98 -7.42 0.69 0.07
C GLU A 98 -6.22 1.58 -0.25
N ASN A 99 -6.41 2.66 -1.04
CA ASN A 99 -5.37 3.64 -1.29
C ASN A 99 -5.00 4.35 0.01
N VAL A 100 -3.71 4.30 0.39
CA VAL A 100 -3.22 4.85 1.66
C VAL A 100 -2.17 5.94 1.48
N ALA A 101 -1.48 5.98 0.34
CA ALA A 101 -0.42 6.96 0.08
C ALA A 101 -0.12 7.07 -1.41
N LEU A 102 0.78 7.99 -1.76
CA LEU A 102 1.37 8.12 -3.09
C LEU A 102 2.89 7.94 -3.00
N SER A 103 3.48 7.17 -3.93
CA SER A 103 4.92 7.03 -4.05
C SER A 103 5.58 8.38 -4.33
N GLY A 104 6.86 8.51 -3.98
CA GLY A 104 7.58 9.77 -4.15
C GLY A 104 9.07 9.59 -4.27
N ASN A 105 9.80 10.63 -3.83
CA ASN A 105 11.26 10.67 -3.82
C ASN A 105 11.77 11.53 -2.64
N THR A 106 11.06 11.54 -1.52
CA THR A 106 11.43 12.37 -0.35
C THR A 106 12.43 11.66 0.55
N GLY A 107 13.16 12.45 1.36
CA GLY A 107 14.20 11.92 2.25
C GLY A 107 15.50 11.55 1.52
N ARG A 108 16.24 10.56 2.06
CA ARG A 108 17.51 10.09 1.49
C ARG A 108 17.25 9.05 0.42
N SER A 109 17.04 9.50 -0.80
CA SER A 109 16.73 8.68 -1.97
C SER A 109 17.60 9.07 -3.17
N THR A 110 17.89 8.13 -4.05
CA THR A 110 18.65 8.35 -5.30
C THR A 110 17.76 8.49 -6.52
N GLY A 111 16.44 8.30 -6.38
CA GLY A 111 15.45 8.41 -7.45
C GLY A 111 14.07 7.94 -7.00
N PRO A 112 13.02 8.20 -7.78
CA PRO A 112 11.66 7.83 -7.44
C PRO A 112 11.49 6.33 -7.20
N HIS A 113 11.06 5.95 -5.98
CA HIS A 113 10.79 4.55 -5.62
C HIS A 113 9.95 4.48 -4.35
N LEU A 114 9.36 3.32 -4.11
CA LEU A 114 8.86 2.91 -2.80
C LEU A 114 9.94 2.06 -2.13
N HIS A 115 10.38 2.44 -0.93
CA HIS A 115 11.03 1.53 0.00
C HIS A 115 9.97 0.96 0.94
N PHE A 116 9.83 -0.38 0.94
CA PHE A 116 8.79 -1.09 1.69
C PHE A 116 9.39 -2.05 2.69
N GLU A 117 8.94 -1.94 3.96
CA GLU A 117 9.39 -2.84 5.02
C GLU A 117 8.23 -3.62 5.64
N VAL A 118 8.53 -4.84 6.10
CA VAL A 118 7.72 -5.59 7.05
C VAL A 118 8.45 -5.66 8.38
N ARG A 119 7.77 -5.33 9.47
CA ARG A 119 8.34 -5.30 10.82
C ARG A 119 7.55 -6.14 11.80
N LYS A 120 8.26 -6.70 12.78
CA LYS A 120 7.67 -7.43 13.92
C LYS A 120 7.34 -6.50 15.10
N SER A 121 7.72 -5.25 15.03
CA SER A 121 7.33 -4.22 16.00
C SER A 121 7.27 -2.85 15.32
N ARG A 122 6.65 -1.88 15.99
CA ARG A 122 6.64 -0.48 15.53
C ARG A 122 8.02 0.16 15.54
N ARG A 123 8.97 -0.37 16.34
CA ARG A 123 10.32 0.18 16.48
C ARG A 123 11.13 -0.09 15.21
N TRP A 124 12.01 0.86 14.88
CA TRP A 124 12.96 0.72 13.77
C TRP A 124 13.92 -0.45 14.02
N GLY A 125 14.35 -1.12 12.94
CA GLY A 125 15.37 -2.19 13.00
C GLY A 125 14.85 -3.60 13.27
N ASN A 126 13.55 -3.78 13.61
CA ASN A 126 12.95 -5.11 13.80
C ASN A 126 12.25 -5.57 12.51
N THR A 127 13.02 -5.58 11.42
CA THR A 127 12.54 -5.89 10.07
C THR A 127 12.74 -7.35 9.71
N VAL A 128 11.88 -7.86 8.86
CA VAL A 128 11.97 -9.18 8.24
C VAL A 128 11.84 -9.03 6.73
N ASP A 129 12.35 -10.01 5.97
CA ASP A 129 12.22 -10.01 4.51
C ASP A 129 10.75 -9.94 4.11
N PRO A 130 10.33 -8.90 3.35
CA PRO A 130 8.95 -8.77 2.89
C PRO A 130 8.51 -9.85 1.89
N MET A 131 9.44 -10.41 1.11
CA MET A 131 9.12 -11.31 0.00
C MET A 131 8.30 -12.54 0.40
N PRO A 132 8.61 -13.25 1.52
CA PRO A 132 7.82 -14.41 1.96
C PRO A 132 6.38 -14.09 2.38
N PHE A 133 6.07 -12.81 2.66
CA PHE A 133 4.71 -12.39 3.04
C PHE A 133 3.81 -12.20 1.84
N PHE A 134 4.36 -11.85 0.66
CA PHE A 134 3.52 -11.71 -0.52
C PHE A 134 3.01 -13.07 -0.95
N SER A 135 1.69 -13.20 -0.99
CA SER A 135 1.08 -14.27 -1.77
C SER A 135 1.32 -13.96 -3.26
N LYS A 136 1.58 -14.96 -4.10
CA LYS A 136 1.20 -14.81 -5.52
C LYS A 136 -0.23 -14.28 -5.50
N ALA A 137 -0.49 -13.21 -6.27
CA ALA A 137 -1.83 -12.62 -6.33
C ALA A 137 -2.84 -13.76 -6.40
N GLU A 138 -3.51 -14.03 -5.27
CA GLU A 138 -4.71 -14.82 -5.32
C GLU A 138 -5.68 -14.03 -6.17
N ALA A 139 -6.32 -14.70 -7.10
CA ALA A 139 -7.42 -14.13 -7.85
C ALA A 139 -8.33 -13.36 -6.86
N PRO A 140 -8.86 -12.19 -7.27
CA PRO A 140 -9.60 -11.31 -6.38
C PRO A 140 -10.53 -12.13 -5.49
N HIS A 141 -10.47 -11.90 -4.18
CA HIS A 141 -11.23 -12.66 -3.19
C HIS A 141 -12.62 -12.91 -3.73
N LYS A 142 -12.94 -14.18 -3.99
CA LYS A 142 -14.28 -14.56 -4.44
C LYS A 142 -15.24 -14.00 -3.41
N LEU A 143 -16.00 -12.99 -3.81
CA LEU A 143 -17.01 -12.39 -2.92
C LEU A 143 -17.96 -13.51 -2.51
N VAL A 144 -18.16 -13.65 -1.21
CA VAL A 144 -19.16 -14.60 -0.70
C VAL A 144 -20.52 -14.13 -1.20
N THR A 145 -21.21 -14.99 -1.93
CA THR A 145 -22.55 -14.69 -2.48
C THR A 145 -23.60 -14.97 -1.41
N ASP A 146 -23.51 -14.23 -0.29
CA ASP A 146 -24.44 -14.31 0.85
C ASP A 146 -25.58 -13.30 0.76
N GLY A 147 -25.66 -12.51 -0.31
CA GLY A 147 -26.63 -11.44 -0.48
C GLY A 147 -26.37 -10.21 0.39
N ILE A 148 -25.31 -10.19 1.19
CA ILE A 148 -24.98 -9.10 2.11
C ILE A 148 -23.97 -8.16 1.44
N LEU A 149 -24.35 -6.90 1.24
CA LEU A 149 -23.45 -5.85 0.77
C LEU A 149 -22.61 -5.30 1.93
N GLY A 150 -21.71 -6.15 2.44
CA GLY A 150 -20.80 -5.81 3.52
C GLY A 150 -19.65 -4.92 3.08
N ARG A 151 -18.78 -4.56 4.05
CA ARG A 151 -17.61 -3.68 3.82
C ARG A 151 -16.69 -4.18 2.70
N ASN A 152 -16.44 -5.49 2.62
CA ASN A 152 -15.58 -6.08 1.60
C ASN A 152 -16.19 -5.97 0.20
N THR A 153 -17.51 -6.14 0.08
CA THR A 153 -18.25 -5.98 -1.17
C THR A 153 -18.16 -4.53 -1.66
N TRP A 154 -18.39 -3.54 -0.79
CA TRP A 154 -18.26 -2.14 -1.15
C TRP A 154 -16.82 -1.73 -1.49
N ALA A 155 -15.82 -2.30 -0.81
CA ALA A 155 -14.42 -2.10 -1.16
C ALA A 155 -14.09 -2.69 -2.55
N ALA A 156 -14.63 -3.86 -2.90
CA ALA A 156 -14.46 -4.47 -4.20
C ALA A 156 -15.11 -3.63 -5.32
N VAL A 157 -16.33 -3.15 -5.08
CA VAL A 157 -17.02 -2.24 -6.01
C VAL A 157 -16.21 -0.95 -6.21
N ALA A 158 -15.71 -0.34 -5.14
CA ALA A 158 -14.89 0.87 -5.23
C ALA A 158 -13.61 0.62 -6.04
N ARG A 159 -12.90 -0.49 -5.81
CA ARG A 159 -11.71 -0.87 -6.59
C ARG A 159 -12.02 -1.03 -8.08
N MET A 160 -13.08 -1.75 -8.41
CA MET A 160 -13.51 -1.94 -9.79
C MET A 160 -13.80 -0.60 -10.48
N LEU A 161 -14.57 0.27 -9.83
CA LEU A 161 -14.94 1.60 -10.37
C LEU A 161 -13.72 2.52 -10.49
N THR A 162 -12.75 2.42 -9.57
CA THR A 162 -11.48 3.14 -9.64
C THR A 162 -10.64 2.67 -10.83
N ALA A 163 -10.51 1.36 -11.02
CA ALA A 163 -9.77 0.77 -12.13
C ALA A 163 -10.37 1.16 -13.50
N LYS A 164 -11.69 1.34 -13.57
CA LYS A 164 -12.41 1.79 -14.76
C LYS A 164 -12.54 3.32 -14.89
N GLY A 165 -11.95 4.09 -13.98
CA GLY A 165 -11.92 5.56 -14.03
C GLY A 165 -13.18 6.26 -13.51
N TYR A 166 -14.19 5.54 -13.02
CA TYR A 166 -15.46 6.09 -12.55
C TYR A 166 -15.41 6.63 -11.11
N TYR A 167 -14.52 6.10 -10.27
CA TYR A 167 -14.43 6.49 -8.86
C TYR A 167 -13.03 6.97 -8.51
N LYS A 168 -12.95 8.14 -7.87
CA LYS A 168 -11.68 8.77 -7.44
C LYS A 168 -11.57 8.93 -5.92
N GLY A 169 -12.52 8.39 -5.18
CA GLY A 169 -12.56 8.48 -3.72
C GLY A 169 -11.74 7.39 -3.02
N ALA A 170 -11.70 7.46 -1.69
CA ALA A 170 -11.00 6.48 -0.88
C ALA A 170 -11.75 5.14 -0.84
N ILE A 171 -11.01 4.02 -0.95
CA ILE A 171 -11.56 2.68 -0.85
C ILE A 171 -11.69 2.30 0.63
N THR A 172 -12.77 2.72 1.28
CA THR A 172 -13.00 2.53 2.71
C THR A 172 -13.84 1.30 3.07
N GLY A 173 -14.42 0.65 2.05
CA GLY A 173 -15.44 -0.38 2.24
C GLY A 173 -16.76 0.17 2.82
N LYS A 174 -16.93 1.49 2.85
CA LYS A 174 -18.19 2.15 3.22
C LYS A 174 -18.96 2.54 1.96
N ARG A 175 -20.26 2.41 2.04
CA ARG A 175 -21.17 2.95 1.05
C ARG A 175 -21.29 4.47 1.27
N ASP A 176 -20.70 5.26 0.39
CA ASP A 176 -20.86 6.72 0.37
C ASP A 176 -21.58 7.18 -0.90
N ARG A 177 -22.03 8.45 -0.91
CA ARG A 177 -22.79 9.00 -2.05
C ARG A 177 -21.98 9.08 -3.33
N ALA A 178 -20.66 9.31 -3.25
CA ALA A 178 -19.80 9.40 -4.41
C ALA A 178 -19.61 8.02 -5.06
N LEU A 179 -19.41 6.99 -4.25
CA LEU A 179 -19.31 5.61 -4.71
C LEU A 179 -20.61 5.13 -5.38
N ILE A 180 -21.77 5.46 -4.79
CA ILE A 180 -23.08 5.11 -5.35
C ILE A 180 -23.30 5.81 -6.69
N ARG A 181 -22.99 7.11 -6.82
CA ARG A 181 -23.11 7.82 -8.09
C ARG A 181 -22.21 7.23 -9.15
N SER A 182 -20.95 6.92 -8.81
CA SER A 182 -20.00 6.29 -9.73
C SER A 182 -20.50 4.93 -10.22
N LEU A 183 -21.10 4.14 -9.33
CA LEU A 183 -21.71 2.86 -9.72
C LEU A 183 -22.91 3.06 -10.66
N GLN A 184 -23.78 4.01 -10.35
CA GLN A 184 -24.93 4.32 -11.22
C GLN A 184 -24.49 4.80 -12.61
N THR A 185 -23.49 5.70 -12.69
CA THR A 185 -22.92 6.15 -13.96
C THR A 185 -22.34 4.97 -14.74
N PHE A 186 -21.54 4.14 -14.11
CA PHE A 186 -20.96 2.94 -14.74
C PHE A 186 -22.03 2.00 -15.31
N LEU A 187 -23.10 1.74 -14.55
CA LEU A 187 -24.21 0.89 -14.99
C LEU A 187 -25.00 1.51 -16.14
N ASN A 188 -25.25 2.83 -16.11
CA ASN A 188 -25.97 3.55 -17.17
C ASN A 188 -25.18 3.62 -18.49
N GLU A 189 -23.85 3.55 -18.42
CA GLU A 189 -22.97 3.52 -19.60
C GLU A 189 -22.69 2.09 -20.13
N GLY A 190 -23.46 1.10 -19.68
CA GLY A 190 -23.33 -0.29 -20.13
C GLY A 190 -22.12 -1.03 -19.56
N GLY A 191 -21.70 -0.67 -18.38
CA GLY A 191 -20.52 -1.18 -17.69
C GLY A 191 -20.63 -2.64 -17.20
N TRP A 192 -20.66 -3.60 -18.12
CA TRP A 192 -20.54 -5.05 -17.84
C TRP A 192 -19.37 -5.67 -18.59
#